data_886788b16a27bffdefddd5e4278966ec
#
_entry.id   886788b16a27bffdefddd5e4278966ec
#
_cell.length_a   1.000
_cell.length_b   1.000
_cell.length_c   1.000
_cell.angle_alpha   90.00
_cell.angle_beta   90.00
_cell.angle_gamma   90.00
#
_symmetry.space_group_name_H-M   'P 1'
#
loop_
_entity.id
_entity.type
_entity.pdbx_description
1 polymer ?
#
loop_
_entity_poly.entity_id
_entity_poly.type
_entity_poly.pdbx_seq_one_letter_code
_entity_poly.pdbx_strand_id
1 'polypeptide(L)'
;MELKNVVIVDGIRSPFSWGGRGKFEATRIDEVAASVVRKLMERNPKVKKTMVEDVGVGTASYDPDLTFLGGIPRMAGLLPETGSFRSDRQCGSSMETMQRIAMSIMVGAAKCGIALGVERMGRVLIPERNMEFTRVTGENPKALQQNKEQRDMCANHNEYFSVPIPDAILDLPPSLPMPQTAQNVAEMYDLKREVLDEYTVKSHKKLHAAYEAGVYKDEVIPFEVENPVFDEKGNWIEAEKGEMVVFDRDECIRPDCDMETMARLNPIKWLISPCNKEVVITPGNSCPTNSGAAALLLMSEELALQLGLEPLARIIGMGVAGVKGQIMGLGPVPATRKALEHAGITAEQIDRVEFNEAFAAQVIPSINELSISEDKVNVNGGSMGIGHPIGATGARLVMTVAKELRRSKKRYGLATQCIGAGMGISTILEALD
;
A
#
# COMPACT_ATOMS: atom_id res chain seq x y z
N MET A 1 -9.33 20.01 25.08
CA MET A 1 -8.10 20.19 24.31
C MET A 1 -8.57 20.40 22.88
N GLU A 2 -8.17 21.48 22.24
CA GLU A 2 -8.47 21.73 20.84
C GLU A 2 -7.48 20.92 19.99
N LEU A 3 -7.99 20.17 19.00
CA LEU A 3 -7.16 19.38 18.12
C LEU A 3 -6.47 20.29 17.08
N LYS A 4 -5.20 20.03 16.82
CA LYS A 4 -4.43 20.76 15.79
C LYS A 4 -4.66 20.17 14.41
N ASN A 5 -4.68 21.03 13.41
CA ASN A 5 -4.62 20.58 12.00
C ASN A 5 -3.23 19.99 11.71
N VAL A 6 -3.23 18.90 10.95
CA VAL A 6 -2.00 18.21 10.51
C VAL A 6 -1.91 18.24 9.00
N VAL A 7 -0.73 18.61 8.53
CA VAL A 7 -0.45 18.71 7.10
C VAL A 7 0.69 17.78 6.67
N ILE A 8 0.59 17.31 5.44
CA ILE A 8 1.67 16.62 4.73
C ILE A 8 2.46 17.69 4.00
N VAL A 9 3.71 17.87 4.42
CA VAL A 9 4.61 18.88 3.82
C VAL A 9 5.21 18.39 2.52
N ASP A 10 5.73 17.16 2.54
CA ASP A 10 6.35 16.53 1.38
C ASP A 10 6.31 15.00 1.52
N GLY A 11 6.57 14.31 0.43
CA GLY A 11 6.72 12.87 0.38
C GLY A 11 7.58 12.45 -0.80
N ILE A 12 8.44 11.47 -0.58
CA ILE A 12 9.27 10.86 -1.62
C ILE A 12 9.42 9.36 -1.39
N ARG A 13 9.81 8.65 -2.43
CA ARG A 13 10.05 7.22 -2.38
C ARG A 13 11.22 6.77 -3.25
N SER A 14 11.75 5.60 -2.98
CA SER A 14 12.56 4.89 -3.94
C SER A 14 11.72 4.46 -5.15
N PRO A 15 12.31 4.15 -6.30
CA PRO A 15 11.66 3.25 -7.23
C PRO A 15 11.37 1.92 -6.52
N PHE A 16 10.35 1.18 -6.99
CA PHE A 16 10.06 -0.14 -6.45
C PHE A 16 10.64 -1.22 -7.36
N SER A 17 11.44 -2.10 -6.75
CA SER A 17 12.09 -3.19 -7.46
C SER A 17 11.28 -4.48 -7.37
N TRP A 18 11.52 -5.43 -8.28
CA TRP A 18 11.00 -6.79 -8.16
C TRP A 18 11.49 -7.45 -6.87
N GLY A 19 10.60 -8.11 -6.15
CA GLY A 19 10.97 -8.93 -5.00
C GLY A 19 11.75 -10.19 -5.44
N GLY A 20 12.90 -10.41 -4.81
CA GLY A 20 13.74 -11.60 -5.03
C GLY A 20 14.58 -11.62 -6.31
N ARG A 21 14.36 -10.68 -7.23
CA ARG A 21 15.10 -10.61 -8.51
C ARG A 21 15.30 -9.19 -9.05
N GLY A 22 14.99 -8.18 -8.27
CA GLY A 22 15.08 -6.78 -8.69
C GLY A 22 16.34 -6.08 -8.20
N LYS A 23 16.50 -4.83 -8.59
CA LYS A 23 17.72 -4.04 -8.35
C LYS A 23 18.09 -3.82 -6.90
N PHE A 24 17.14 -3.94 -5.97
CA PHE A 24 17.45 -3.84 -4.53
C PHE A 24 17.89 -5.18 -3.90
N GLU A 25 18.04 -6.26 -4.68
CA GLU A 25 18.43 -7.54 -4.09
C GLU A 25 19.85 -7.53 -3.52
N ALA A 26 20.79 -6.82 -4.16
CA ALA A 26 22.15 -6.65 -3.66
C ALA A 26 22.31 -5.49 -2.66
N THR A 27 21.25 -4.72 -2.40
CA THR A 27 21.30 -3.52 -1.52
C THR A 27 20.61 -3.80 -0.20
N ARG A 28 21.18 -3.38 0.93
CA ARG A 28 20.49 -3.42 2.22
C ARG A 28 19.26 -2.53 2.20
N ILE A 29 18.10 -3.09 2.57
CA ILE A 29 16.83 -2.35 2.43
C ILE A 29 16.65 -1.29 3.53
N ASP A 30 17.30 -1.42 4.68
CA ASP A 30 17.37 -0.38 5.71
C ASP A 30 18.17 0.85 5.24
N GLU A 31 19.22 0.65 4.42
CA GLU A 31 19.96 1.75 3.80
C GLU A 31 19.13 2.48 2.75
N VAL A 32 18.31 1.75 1.97
CA VAL A 32 17.33 2.37 1.05
C VAL A 32 16.37 3.25 1.84
N ALA A 33 15.80 2.72 2.93
CA ALA A 33 14.88 3.46 3.81
C ALA A 33 15.55 4.70 4.42
N ALA A 34 16.78 4.56 4.96
CA ALA A 34 17.54 5.67 5.52
C ALA A 34 17.85 6.74 4.45
N SER A 35 18.17 6.33 3.23
CA SER A 35 18.43 7.25 2.12
C SER A 35 17.18 8.03 1.70
N VAL A 36 16.00 7.40 1.71
CA VAL A 36 14.73 8.09 1.46
C VAL A 36 14.52 9.16 2.53
N VAL A 37 14.67 8.86 3.82
CA VAL A 37 14.51 9.83 4.90
C VAL A 37 15.54 10.98 4.77
N ARG A 38 16.81 10.68 4.48
CA ARG A 38 17.87 11.67 4.30
C ARG A 38 17.52 12.64 3.18
N LYS A 39 17.13 12.11 2.01
CA LYS A 39 16.75 12.94 0.84
C LYS A 39 15.46 13.73 1.07
N LEU A 40 14.52 13.20 1.85
CA LEU A 40 13.32 13.94 2.25
C LEU A 40 13.71 15.19 3.08
N MET A 41 14.63 15.03 4.02
CA MET A 41 15.13 16.15 4.83
C MET A 41 15.96 17.15 4.00
N GLU A 42 16.78 16.68 3.07
CA GLU A 42 17.56 17.53 2.15
C GLU A 42 16.65 18.40 1.26
N ARG A 43 15.51 17.85 0.81
CA ARG A 43 14.50 18.61 0.03
C ARG A 43 13.77 19.65 0.87
N ASN A 44 13.76 19.51 2.18
CA ASN A 44 13.04 20.37 3.10
C ASN A 44 13.99 21.12 4.08
N PRO A 45 14.93 21.96 3.60
CA PRO A 45 16.01 22.53 4.42
C PRO A 45 15.52 23.51 5.51
N LYS A 46 14.29 24.03 5.41
CA LYS A 46 13.66 24.84 6.45
C LYS A 46 13.26 23.98 7.67
N VAL A 47 13.07 22.67 7.50
CA VAL A 47 12.78 21.74 8.58
C VAL A 47 14.08 21.21 9.16
N LYS A 48 14.50 21.78 10.28
CA LYS A 48 15.74 21.35 10.96
C LYS A 48 15.56 19.95 11.55
N LYS A 49 16.64 19.17 11.59
CA LYS A 49 16.62 17.82 12.22
C LYS A 49 16.14 17.83 13.67
N THR A 50 16.41 18.93 14.40
CA THR A 50 15.92 19.15 15.77
C THR A 50 14.41 19.28 15.89
N MET A 51 13.69 19.46 14.78
CA MET A 51 12.24 19.58 14.76
C MET A 51 11.57 18.23 14.59
N VAL A 52 12.28 17.21 14.08
CA VAL A 52 11.73 15.85 13.89
C VAL A 52 11.75 15.11 15.22
N GLU A 53 10.58 15.00 15.84
CA GLU A 53 10.44 14.44 17.19
C GLU A 53 10.27 12.92 17.15
N ASP A 54 9.63 12.38 16.12
CA ASP A 54 9.41 10.95 16.00
C ASP A 54 9.42 10.44 14.55
N VAL A 55 9.88 9.20 14.35
CA VAL A 55 9.88 8.49 13.08
C VAL A 55 9.17 7.15 13.25
N GLY A 56 7.99 7.05 12.67
CA GLY A 56 7.33 5.76 12.60
C GLY A 56 7.81 4.97 11.39
N VAL A 57 8.10 3.68 11.57
CA VAL A 57 8.54 2.77 10.50
C VAL A 57 7.52 1.65 10.32
N GLY A 58 6.84 1.70 9.18
CA GLY A 58 5.87 0.68 8.76
C GLY A 58 6.52 -0.42 7.95
N THR A 59 6.41 -1.67 8.42
CA THR A 59 6.86 -2.86 7.68
C THR A 59 6.16 -4.09 8.20
N ALA A 60 5.90 -5.04 7.32
CA ALA A 60 5.42 -6.39 7.66
C ALA A 60 6.52 -7.45 7.50
N SER A 61 7.71 -7.05 7.04
CA SER A 61 8.80 -7.97 6.77
C SER A 61 9.51 -8.46 8.02
N TYR A 62 9.96 -9.71 7.95
CA TYR A 62 10.91 -10.33 8.88
C TYR A 62 12.33 -10.37 8.31
N ASP A 63 12.63 -9.54 7.30
CA ASP A 63 13.98 -9.44 6.72
C ASP A 63 14.98 -9.04 7.82
N PRO A 64 16.17 -9.72 7.89
CA PRO A 64 17.20 -9.41 8.87
C PRO A 64 17.63 -7.93 8.90
N ASP A 65 17.66 -7.26 7.73
CA ASP A 65 17.97 -5.82 7.63
C ASP A 65 16.92 -4.95 8.34
N LEU A 66 15.70 -5.44 8.53
CA LEU A 66 14.59 -4.74 9.17
C LEU A 66 14.35 -5.18 10.63
N THR A 67 15.27 -5.92 11.22
CA THR A 67 15.16 -6.36 12.62
C THR A 67 15.31 -5.21 13.60
N PHE A 68 16.23 -4.26 13.31
CA PHE A 68 16.53 -3.12 14.16
C PHE A 68 16.14 -1.78 13.52
N LEU A 69 14.84 -1.54 13.38
CA LEU A 69 14.28 -0.38 12.69
C LEU A 69 14.61 0.96 13.38
N GLY A 70 14.86 0.97 14.69
CA GLY A 70 15.33 2.14 15.43
C GLY A 70 16.67 2.70 14.94
N GLY A 71 17.45 1.91 14.21
CA GLY A 71 18.69 2.34 13.55
C GLY A 71 18.47 3.22 12.33
N ILE A 72 17.36 3.06 11.61
CA ILE A 72 17.10 3.77 10.35
C ILE A 72 17.14 5.31 10.51
N PRO A 73 16.51 5.94 11.52
CA PRO A 73 16.62 7.37 11.72
C PRO A 73 18.07 7.84 11.94
N ARG A 74 18.88 7.03 12.62
CA ARG A 74 20.30 7.31 12.87
C ARG A 74 21.13 7.21 11.58
N MET A 75 20.89 6.16 10.78
CA MET A 75 21.51 5.99 9.46
C MET A 75 21.12 7.13 8.51
N ALA A 76 19.91 7.67 8.65
CA ALA A 76 19.45 8.85 7.92
C ALA A 76 20.09 10.16 8.43
N GLY A 77 20.82 10.12 9.54
CA GLY A 77 21.49 11.29 10.15
C GLY A 77 20.55 12.19 10.94
N LEU A 78 19.43 11.66 11.44
CA LEU A 78 18.60 12.35 12.42
C LEU A 78 19.25 12.27 13.82
N LEU A 79 18.81 13.15 14.72
CA LEU A 79 19.43 13.31 16.03
C LEU A 79 19.11 12.12 16.97
N PRO A 80 19.96 11.86 17.97
CA PRO A 80 19.70 10.85 19.00
C PRO A 80 18.39 11.04 19.77
N GLU A 81 17.94 12.28 19.90
CA GLU A 81 16.71 12.68 20.58
C GLU A 81 15.44 12.34 19.78
N THR A 82 15.55 12.10 18.46
CA THR A 82 14.41 11.70 17.65
C THR A 82 13.94 10.32 18.07
N GLY A 83 12.69 10.19 18.51
CA GLY A 83 12.05 8.92 18.80
C GLY A 83 11.86 8.05 17.55
N SER A 84 11.60 6.76 17.76
CA SER A 84 11.16 5.90 16.68
C SER A 84 10.29 4.75 17.18
N PHE A 85 9.36 4.31 16.36
CA PHE A 85 8.53 3.13 16.63
C PHE A 85 8.32 2.29 15.36
N ARG A 86 8.01 1.00 15.55
CA ARG A 86 7.60 0.08 14.49
C ARG A 86 6.09 -0.05 14.46
N SER A 87 5.51 -0.10 13.27
CA SER A 87 4.13 -0.49 13.04
C SER A 87 4.06 -1.63 12.03
N ASP A 88 3.34 -2.68 12.39
CA ASP A 88 2.95 -3.77 11.50
C ASP A 88 1.43 -3.84 11.48
N ARG A 89 0.85 -3.41 10.37
CA ARG A 89 -0.55 -3.63 9.98
C ARG A 89 -0.56 -4.20 8.57
N GLN A 90 0.33 -5.16 8.31
CA GLN A 90 0.48 -5.77 6.99
C GLN A 90 0.58 -4.68 5.89
N CYS A 91 -0.22 -4.80 4.81
CA CYS A 91 -0.24 -3.82 3.71
C CYS A 91 -0.47 -2.37 4.18
N GLY A 92 -1.17 -2.17 5.30
CA GLY A 92 -1.50 -0.85 5.86
C GLY A 92 -0.41 -0.20 6.71
N SER A 93 0.76 -0.82 6.90
CA SER A 93 1.75 -0.44 7.91
C SER A 93 2.19 1.03 7.84
N SER A 94 2.56 1.57 6.68
CA SER A 94 2.98 2.97 6.60
C SER A 94 1.82 3.97 6.64
N MET A 95 0.62 3.60 6.20
CA MET A 95 -0.55 4.47 6.39
C MET A 95 -0.96 4.53 7.88
N GLU A 96 -0.91 3.40 8.60
CA GLU A 96 -1.06 3.36 10.06
C GLU A 96 -0.01 4.23 10.75
N THR A 97 1.25 4.11 10.32
CA THR A 97 2.35 4.93 10.84
C THR A 97 2.06 6.41 10.65
N MET A 98 1.60 6.79 9.46
CA MET A 98 1.22 8.18 9.14
C MET A 98 0.06 8.65 10.01
N GLN A 99 -0.98 7.83 10.17
CA GLN A 99 -2.12 8.17 11.03
C GLN A 99 -1.70 8.33 12.50
N ARG A 100 -0.79 7.51 13.02
CA ARG A 100 -0.26 7.62 14.39
C ARG A 100 0.55 8.88 14.61
N ILE A 101 1.47 9.22 13.68
CA ILE A 101 2.21 10.49 13.71
C ILE A 101 1.22 11.67 13.64
N ALA A 102 0.24 11.61 12.76
CA ALA A 102 -0.80 12.63 12.65
C ALA A 102 -1.58 12.79 13.97
N MET A 103 -2.05 11.71 14.58
CA MET A 103 -2.74 11.75 15.88
C MET A 103 -1.86 12.33 16.97
N SER A 104 -0.55 12.00 17.03
CA SER A 104 0.39 12.57 17.98
C SER A 104 0.50 14.09 17.81
N ILE A 105 0.51 14.58 16.57
CA ILE A 105 0.54 16.01 16.26
C ILE A 105 -0.81 16.67 16.60
N MET A 106 -1.93 16.03 16.25
CA MET A 106 -3.28 16.54 16.55
C MET A 106 -3.48 16.83 18.03
N VAL A 107 -3.02 15.92 18.90
CA VAL A 107 -3.15 16.10 20.36
C VAL A 107 -2.00 16.95 20.96
N GLY A 108 -1.06 17.42 20.16
CA GLY A 108 0.06 18.27 20.58
C GLY A 108 1.18 17.55 21.32
N ALA A 109 1.23 16.21 21.25
CA ALA A 109 2.32 15.41 21.80
C ALA A 109 3.59 15.52 20.96
N ALA A 110 3.46 15.81 19.67
CA ALA A 110 4.55 16.17 18.75
C ALA A 110 4.12 17.35 17.88
N LYS A 111 5.09 18.01 17.22
CA LYS A 111 4.84 19.08 16.23
C LYS A 111 5.23 18.67 14.82
N CYS A 112 6.18 17.76 14.69
CA CYS A 112 6.73 17.29 13.42
C CYS A 112 7.19 15.85 13.54
N GLY A 113 6.92 15.04 12.52
CA GLY A 113 7.36 13.66 12.46
C GLY A 113 7.43 13.12 11.03
N ILE A 114 8.05 11.96 10.89
CA ILE A 114 8.21 11.26 9.60
C ILE A 114 7.50 9.92 9.67
N ALA A 115 6.63 9.67 8.70
CA ALA A 115 6.05 8.36 8.46
C ALA A 115 6.81 7.68 7.32
N LEU A 116 7.56 6.65 7.66
CA LEU A 116 8.36 5.84 6.74
C LEU A 116 7.67 4.48 6.55
N GLY A 117 7.64 3.99 5.34
CA GLY A 117 7.31 2.61 5.02
C GLY A 117 8.48 1.96 4.28
N VAL A 118 8.79 0.72 4.62
CA VAL A 118 9.84 -0.06 3.96
C VAL A 118 9.46 -1.52 3.91
N GLU A 119 9.79 -2.17 2.78
CA GLU A 119 9.56 -3.60 2.63
C GLU A 119 10.62 -4.22 1.73
N ARG A 120 11.01 -5.46 2.06
CA ARG A 120 11.70 -6.35 1.16
C ARG A 120 10.91 -7.64 1.04
N MET A 121 10.35 -7.86 -0.16
CA MET A 121 9.66 -9.11 -0.48
C MET A 121 10.56 -9.95 -1.38
N GLY A 122 10.67 -11.24 -1.10
CA GLY A 122 11.40 -12.17 -1.97
C GLY A 122 12.58 -12.88 -1.31
N ARG A 123 13.41 -12.22 -0.48
CA ARG A 123 14.44 -12.90 0.32
C ARG A 123 13.87 -13.76 1.44
N VAL A 124 12.84 -13.26 2.07
CA VAL A 124 12.06 -14.03 3.03
C VAL A 124 10.86 -14.57 2.26
N LEU A 125 11.07 -15.61 1.50
CA LEU A 125 10.00 -16.52 1.14
C LEU A 125 9.27 -16.82 2.46
N ILE A 126 7.98 -16.53 2.50
CA ILE A 126 7.14 -17.05 3.58
C ILE A 126 7.49 -18.53 3.62
N PRO A 127 8.14 -19.03 4.68
CA PRO A 127 8.60 -20.41 4.68
C PRO A 127 7.40 -21.29 4.35
N GLU A 128 7.61 -22.42 3.67
CA GLU A 128 6.56 -23.44 3.46
C GLU A 128 5.81 -23.75 4.76
N ARG A 129 6.49 -23.63 5.91
CA ARG A 129 5.91 -23.63 7.26
C ARG A 129 4.75 -22.65 7.47
N ASN A 130 4.72 -21.49 6.82
CA ASN A 130 3.58 -20.56 6.97
C ASN A 130 2.42 -20.93 6.06
N MET A 131 2.68 -21.62 4.94
CA MET A 131 1.62 -22.24 4.14
C MET A 131 1.04 -23.46 4.86
N GLU A 132 1.86 -24.26 5.56
CA GLU A 132 1.40 -25.33 6.46
C GLU A 132 0.66 -24.76 7.67
N PHE A 133 1.09 -23.65 8.24
CA PHE A 133 0.40 -22.98 9.34
C PHE A 133 -1.00 -22.50 8.92
N THR A 134 -1.14 -21.97 7.71
CA THR A 134 -2.45 -21.60 7.16
C THR A 134 -3.32 -22.83 6.91
N ARG A 135 -2.74 -23.95 6.47
CA ARG A 135 -3.41 -25.25 6.37
C ARG A 135 -3.79 -25.79 7.75
N VAL A 136 -2.85 -25.76 8.70
CA VAL A 136 -3.07 -26.25 10.07
C VAL A 136 -4.12 -25.43 10.82
N THR A 137 -4.19 -24.11 10.65
CA THR A 137 -5.25 -23.29 11.25
C THR A 137 -6.60 -23.53 10.58
N GLY A 138 -6.63 -23.80 9.29
CA GLY A 138 -7.85 -24.18 8.56
C GLY A 138 -8.35 -25.59 8.92
N GLU A 139 -7.46 -26.51 9.25
CA GLU A 139 -7.77 -27.89 9.63
C GLU A 139 -7.90 -28.08 11.16
N ASN A 140 -7.53 -27.08 11.97
CA ASN A 140 -7.64 -27.17 13.42
C ASN A 140 -9.11 -27.16 13.85
N PRO A 141 -9.64 -28.25 14.46
CA PRO A 141 -11.05 -28.30 14.85
C PRO A 141 -11.50 -27.18 15.78
N LYS A 142 -10.61 -26.68 16.66
CA LYS A 142 -10.90 -25.53 17.54
C LYS A 142 -11.01 -24.22 16.74
N ALA A 143 -10.13 -24.02 15.76
CA ALA A 143 -10.21 -22.84 14.89
C ALA A 143 -11.46 -22.89 14.01
N LEU A 144 -11.81 -24.05 13.47
CA LEU A 144 -13.05 -24.26 12.73
C LEU A 144 -14.30 -24.04 13.59
N GLN A 145 -14.29 -24.50 14.85
CA GLN A 145 -15.35 -24.25 15.81
C GLN A 145 -15.49 -22.76 16.14
N GLN A 146 -14.38 -22.09 16.44
CA GLN A 146 -14.34 -20.64 16.68
C GLN A 146 -14.80 -19.84 15.46
N ASN A 147 -14.45 -20.27 14.25
CA ASN A 147 -14.92 -19.65 13.01
C ASN A 147 -16.44 -19.78 12.85
N LYS A 148 -17.00 -20.95 13.19
CA LYS A 148 -18.45 -21.17 13.16
C LYS A 148 -19.16 -20.28 14.17
N GLU A 149 -18.66 -20.20 15.41
CA GLU A 149 -19.18 -19.31 16.45
C GLU A 149 -19.08 -17.83 16.04
N GLN A 150 -17.95 -17.41 15.47
CA GLN A 150 -17.78 -16.07 14.92
C GLN A 150 -18.69 -15.80 13.73
N ARG A 151 -18.93 -16.79 12.87
CA ARG A 151 -19.90 -16.68 11.77
C ARG A 151 -21.29 -16.37 12.32
N ASP A 152 -21.72 -17.09 13.36
CA ASP A 152 -23.03 -16.91 13.97
C ASP A 152 -23.15 -15.57 14.72
N MET A 153 -22.07 -15.14 15.40
CA MET A 153 -22.01 -13.85 16.07
C MET A 153 -21.93 -12.65 15.11
N CYS A 154 -21.35 -12.83 13.92
CA CYS A 154 -21.11 -11.78 12.94
C CYS A 154 -22.06 -11.88 11.72
N ALA A 155 -23.23 -12.51 11.89
CA ALA A 155 -24.22 -12.63 10.82
C ALA A 155 -24.64 -11.29 10.20
N ASN A 156 -24.50 -10.19 10.96
CA ASN A 156 -24.93 -8.85 10.56
C ASN A 156 -23.87 -8.04 9.77
N HIS A 157 -22.65 -8.56 9.53
CA HIS A 157 -21.67 -7.83 8.70
C HIS A 157 -21.95 -7.83 7.20
N ASN A 158 -23.04 -8.46 6.75
CA ASN A 158 -23.55 -8.33 5.38
C ASN A 158 -24.09 -6.91 5.07
N GLU A 159 -24.23 -6.05 6.09
CA GLU A 159 -24.71 -4.67 5.92
C GLU A 159 -23.72 -3.74 5.19
N TYR A 160 -22.47 -4.14 5.07
CA TYR A 160 -21.46 -3.31 4.40
C TYR A 160 -21.49 -3.42 2.88
N PHE A 161 -22.12 -4.44 2.32
CA PHE A 161 -22.03 -4.73 0.90
C PHE A 161 -23.41 -4.90 0.28
N SER A 162 -23.56 -4.45 -0.97
CA SER A 162 -24.79 -4.59 -1.75
C SER A 162 -25.08 -6.04 -2.15
N VAL A 163 -24.04 -6.90 -2.14
CA VAL A 163 -24.13 -8.32 -2.49
C VAL A 163 -23.86 -9.16 -1.25
N PRO A 164 -24.70 -10.18 -0.93
CA PRO A 164 -24.47 -11.07 0.20
C PRO A 164 -23.22 -11.95 -0.05
N ILE A 165 -22.51 -12.25 1.03
CA ILE A 165 -21.36 -13.18 0.95
C ILE A 165 -21.92 -14.59 0.82
N PRO A 166 -21.59 -15.37 -0.24
CA PRO A 166 -22.04 -16.74 -0.41
C PRO A 166 -21.57 -17.66 0.75
N ASP A 167 -22.41 -18.57 1.19
CA ASP A 167 -22.10 -19.54 2.24
C ASP A 167 -20.85 -20.36 1.94
N ALA A 168 -20.67 -20.77 0.69
CA ALA A 168 -19.50 -21.52 0.24
C ALA A 168 -18.19 -20.74 0.46
N ILE A 169 -18.21 -19.40 0.41
CA ILE A 169 -17.06 -18.54 0.74
C ILE A 169 -16.90 -18.45 2.27
N LEU A 170 -17.99 -18.33 3.01
CA LEU A 170 -17.95 -18.27 4.47
C LEU A 170 -17.48 -19.57 5.12
N ASP A 171 -17.66 -20.71 4.45
CA ASP A 171 -17.18 -22.02 4.90
C ASP A 171 -15.65 -22.20 4.76
N LEU A 172 -14.98 -21.32 4.00
CA LEU A 172 -13.52 -21.31 3.91
C LEU A 172 -12.90 -20.79 5.21
N PRO A 173 -11.64 -21.18 5.51
CA PRO A 173 -10.89 -20.61 6.63
C PRO A 173 -10.79 -19.08 6.54
N PRO A 174 -10.80 -18.35 7.67
CA PRO A 174 -10.69 -16.88 7.66
C PRO A 174 -9.29 -16.37 7.30
N SER A 175 -8.27 -17.23 7.40
CA SER A 175 -6.91 -16.92 6.97
C SER A 175 -6.61 -17.66 5.67
N LEU A 176 -6.58 -16.92 4.58
CA LEU A 176 -6.35 -17.44 3.24
C LEU A 176 -5.19 -16.71 2.57
N PRO A 177 -4.47 -17.36 1.64
CA PRO A 177 -3.56 -16.65 0.74
C PRO A 177 -4.32 -15.56 -0.04
N MET A 178 -3.67 -14.41 -0.23
CA MET A 178 -4.32 -13.22 -0.81
C MET A 178 -4.96 -13.47 -2.19
N PRO A 179 -4.35 -14.24 -3.14
CA PRO A 179 -5.02 -14.54 -4.40
C PRO A 179 -6.33 -15.33 -4.24
N GLN A 180 -6.46 -16.20 -3.21
CA GLN A 180 -7.72 -16.89 -2.95
C GLN A 180 -8.81 -15.92 -2.48
N THR A 181 -8.46 -14.93 -1.65
CA THR A 181 -9.44 -13.90 -1.24
C THR A 181 -9.91 -13.06 -2.42
N ALA A 182 -9.02 -12.81 -3.39
CA ALA A 182 -9.37 -12.12 -4.63
C ALA A 182 -10.33 -12.94 -5.51
N GLN A 183 -10.09 -14.25 -5.62
CA GLN A 183 -10.99 -15.17 -6.32
C GLN A 183 -12.38 -15.18 -5.65
N ASN A 184 -12.41 -15.23 -4.32
CA ASN A 184 -13.68 -15.19 -3.57
C ASN A 184 -14.48 -13.91 -3.86
N VAL A 185 -13.80 -12.75 -3.89
CA VAL A 185 -14.43 -11.46 -4.25
C VAL A 185 -14.91 -11.47 -5.70
N ALA A 186 -14.09 -11.99 -6.63
CA ALA A 186 -14.49 -12.12 -8.04
C ALA A 186 -15.75 -12.96 -8.18
N GLU A 187 -15.87 -14.08 -7.46
CA GLU A 187 -17.07 -14.94 -7.49
C GLU A 187 -18.27 -14.28 -6.84
N MET A 188 -18.09 -13.58 -5.73
CA MET A 188 -19.14 -12.84 -5.02
C MET A 188 -19.82 -11.80 -5.93
N TYR A 189 -19.02 -11.08 -6.75
CA TYR A 189 -19.52 -10.04 -7.66
C TYR A 189 -19.65 -10.49 -9.12
N ASP A 190 -19.53 -11.77 -9.41
CA ASP A 190 -19.60 -12.35 -10.76
C ASP A 190 -18.68 -11.67 -11.79
N LEU A 191 -17.47 -11.32 -11.37
CA LEU A 191 -16.48 -10.66 -12.23
C LEU A 191 -15.90 -11.64 -13.24
N LYS A 192 -15.83 -11.22 -14.49
CA LYS A 192 -15.24 -12.01 -15.58
C LYS A 192 -13.76 -11.67 -15.75
N ARG A 193 -13.00 -12.65 -16.25
CA ARG A 193 -11.59 -12.53 -16.51
C ARG A 193 -11.24 -11.30 -17.36
N GLU A 194 -11.99 -11.06 -18.42
CA GLU A 194 -11.78 -9.98 -19.37
C GLU A 194 -11.88 -8.60 -18.68
N VAL A 195 -12.83 -8.43 -17.77
CA VAL A 195 -13.02 -7.17 -17.01
C VAL A 195 -11.82 -6.88 -16.12
N LEU A 196 -11.26 -7.91 -15.47
CA LEU A 196 -10.08 -7.78 -14.62
C LEU A 196 -8.83 -7.44 -15.44
N ASP A 197 -8.69 -8.08 -16.59
CA ASP A 197 -7.58 -7.87 -17.51
C ASP A 197 -7.64 -6.48 -18.16
N GLU A 198 -8.83 -6.00 -18.58
CA GLU A 198 -9.03 -4.63 -19.09
C GLU A 198 -8.63 -3.57 -18.06
N TYR A 199 -9.05 -3.73 -16.78
CA TYR A 199 -8.65 -2.84 -15.71
C TYR A 199 -7.12 -2.78 -15.60
N THR A 200 -6.47 -3.94 -15.61
CA THR A 200 -5.02 -4.05 -15.51
C THR A 200 -4.30 -3.37 -16.67
N VAL A 201 -4.75 -3.62 -17.90
CA VAL A 201 -4.21 -2.97 -19.10
C VAL A 201 -4.33 -1.45 -19.01
N LYS A 202 -5.49 -0.94 -18.58
CA LYS A 202 -5.69 0.50 -18.35
C LYS A 202 -4.71 1.06 -17.33
N SER A 203 -4.49 0.35 -16.19
CA SER A 203 -3.55 0.77 -15.15
C SER A 203 -2.13 0.88 -15.67
N HIS A 204 -1.61 -0.13 -16.39
CA HIS A 204 -0.28 -0.10 -17.00
C HIS A 204 -0.13 1.03 -18.03
N LYS A 205 -1.13 1.25 -18.89
CA LYS A 205 -1.11 2.33 -19.90
C LYS A 205 -1.10 3.72 -19.25
N LYS A 206 -1.94 3.94 -18.24
CA LYS A 206 -1.93 5.19 -17.45
C LYS A 206 -0.57 5.42 -16.82
N LEU A 207 0.02 4.38 -16.20
CA LEU A 207 1.31 4.48 -15.55
C LEU A 207 2.43 4.82 -16.53
N HIS A 208 2.49 4.14 -17.68
CA HIS A 208 3.48 4.44 -18.72
C HIS A 208 3.35 5.89 -19.19
N ALA A 209 2.15 6.34 -19.53
CA ALA A 209 1.89 7.71 -19.94
C ALA A 209 2.30 8.74 -18.87
N ALA A 210 2.05 8.45 -17.58
CA ALA A 210 2.43 9.30 -16.48
C ALA A 210 3.95 9.40 -16.30
N TYR A 211 4.69 8.32 -16.50
CA TYR A 211 6.15 8.36 -16.49
C TYR A 211 6.72 9.18 -17.64
N GLU A 212 6.21 8.99 -18.86
CA GLU A 212 6.62 9.78 -20.03
C GLU A 212 6.30 11.28 -19.87
N ALA A 213 5.18 11.59 -19.23
CA ALA A 213 4.80 12.96 -18.88
C ALA A 213 5.59 13.55 -17.69
N GLY A 214 6.43 12.74 -17.02
CA GLY A 214 7.25 13.19 -15.89
C GLY A 214 6.49 13.39 -14.59
N VAL A 215 5.29 12.82 -14.44
CA VAL A 215 4.44 12.92 -13.25
C VAL A 215 5.15 12.45 -11.98
N TYR A 216 5.95 11.41 -12.10
CA TYR A 216 6.65 10.77 -10.96
C TYR A 216 8.02 11.37 -10.64
N LYS A 217 8.52 12.35 -11.42
CA LYS A 217 9.84 12.98 -11.18
C LYS A 217 9.97 13.65 -9.81
N ASP A 218 8.85 14.13 -9.25
CA ASP A 218 8.81 14.76 -7.94
C ASP A 218 8.59 13.76 -6.79
N GLU A 219 8.28 12.52 -7.11
CA GLU A 219 7.96 11.45 -6.16
C GLU A 219 9.10 10.44 -6.04
N VAL A 220 9.61 9.95 -7.16
CA VAL A 220 10.65 8.93 -7.22
C VAL A 220 12.03 9.57 -7.23
N ILE A 221 12.86 9.18 -6.26
CA ILE A 221 14.26 9.60 -6.21
C ILE A 221 15.17 8.54 -6.81
N PRO A 222 16.20 8.93 -7.60
CA PRO A 222 17.13 7.97 -8.16
C PRO A 222 18.06 7.38 -7.08
N PHE A 223 18.44 6.12 -7.29
CA PHE A 223 19.42 5.39 -6.50
C PHE A 223 20.54 4.87 -7.39
N GLU A 224 21.78 5.01 -6.94
CA GLU A 224 22.90 4.25 -7.49
C GLU A 224 22.96 2.91 -6.76
N VAL A 225 22.79 1.82 -7.48
CA VAL A 225 22.75 0.47 -6.91
C VAL A 225 23.64 -0.48 -7.71
N GLU A 226 24.17 -1.46 -7.04
CA GLU A 226 24.80 -2.60 -7.70
C GLU A 226 23.71 -3.46 -8.35
N ASN A 227 23.79 -3.69 -9.65
CA ASN A 227 22.85 -4.56 -10.35
C ASN A 227 23.11 -6.01 -9.96
N PRO A 228 22.17 -6.71 -9.28
CA PRO A 228 22.45 -8.06 -8.78
C PRO A 228 22.68 -9.06 -9.91
N VAL A 229 23.60 -9.99 -9.69
CA VAL A 229 23.87 -11.11 -10.61
C VAL A 229 23.07 -12.33 -10.16
N PHE A 230 22.42 -13.01 -11.11
CA PHE A 230 21.58 -14.17 -10.83
C PHE A 230 22.08 -15.39 -11.59
N ASP A 231 21.95 -16.56 -10.98
CA ASP A 231 22.21 -17.85 -11.63
C ASP A 231 21.11 -18.22 -12.63
N GLU A 232 21.31 -19.31 -13.37
CA GLU A 232 20.34 -19.81 -14.36
C GLU A 232 18.96 -20.18 -13.75
N LYS A 233 18.90 -20.37 -12.44
CA LYS A 233 17.67 -20.65 -11.70
C LYS A 233 16.99 -19.39 -11.15
N GLY A 234 17.62 -18.22 -11.34
CA GLY A 234 17.14 -16.94 -10.84
C GLY A 234 17.45 -16.68 -9.36
N ASN A 235 18.40 -17.40 -8.76
CA ASN A 235 18.89 -17.11 -7.42
C ASN A 235 19.99 -16.05 -7.48
N TRP A 236 19.97 -15.09 -6.58
CA TRP A 236 21.01 -14.07 -6.47
C TRP A 236 22.34 -14.70 -6.02
N ILE A 237 23.43 -14.37 -6.73
CA ILE A 237 24.78 -14.82 -6.43
C ILE A 237 25.52 -13.75 -5.63
N GLU A 238 25.43 -13.81 -4.30
CA GLU A 238 26.01 -12.81 -3.39
C GLU A 238 27.51 -12.57 -3.58
N ALA A 239 28.25 -13.57 -4.03
CA ALA A 239 29.70 -13.52 -4.26
C ALA A 239 30.09 -12.76 -5.53
N GLU A 240 29.16 -12.54 -6.44
CA GLU A 240 29.42 -11.87 -7.72
C GLU A 240 28.90 -10.43 -7.67
N LYS A 241 29.77 -9.48 -8.03
CA LYS A 241 29.42 -8.07 -8.11
C LYS A 241 29.01 -7.68 -9.51
N GLY A 242 27.84 -7.07 -9.61
CA GLY A 242 27.38 -6.49 -10.87
C GLY A 242 27.86 -5.07 -11.08
N GLU A 243 27.48 -4.50 -12.22
CA GLU A 243 27.77 -3.10 -12.53
C GLU A 243 26.93 -2.15 -11.67
N MET A 244 27.48 -0.97 -11.36
CA MET A 244 26.70 0.11 -10.75
C MET A 244 25.77 0.73 -11.78
N VAL A 245 24.49 0.83 -11.44
CA VAL A 245 23.46 1.39 -12.33
C VAL A 245 22.62 2.43 -11.59
N VAL A 246 22.10 3.40 -12.34
CA VAL A 246 21.10 4.33 -11.82
C VAL A 246 19.73 3.67 -11.91
N PHE A 247 19.07 3.56 -10.76
CA PHE A 247 17.73 3.03 -10.61
C PHE A 247 16.76 4.17 -10.25
N ASP A 248 15.97 4.62 -11.21
CA ASP A 248 15.11 5.81 -11.12
C ASP A 248 13.67 5.58 -11.59
N ARG A 249 13.32 4.33 -11.93
CA ARG A 249 11.99 3.95 -12.43
C ARG A 249 11.55 2.62 -11.86
N ASP A 250 10.25 2.48 -11.55
CA ASP A 250 9.67 1.22 -11.07
C ASP A 250 9.86 0.08 -12.07
N GLU A 251 10.31 -1.08 -11.61
CA GLU A 251 10.69 -2.20 -12.49
C GLU A 251 9.51 -2.97 -13.08
N CYS A 252 8.31 -2.83 -12.52
CA CYS A 252 7.17 -3.65 -12.92
C CYS A 252 6.31 -3.02 -14.02
N ILE A 253 6.68 -1.85 -14.52
CA ILE A 253 5.98 -1.18 -15.62
C ILE A 253 6.08 -2.02 -16.89
N ARG A 254 4.94 -2.27 -17.52
CA ARG A 254 4.83 -3.00 -18.78
C ARG A 254 4.15 -2.14 -19.83
N PRO A 255 4.93 -1.39 -20.64
CA PRO A 255 4.37 -0.51 -21.66
C PRO A 255 3.59 -1.25 -22.74
N ASP A 256 3.96 -2.49 -23.00
CA ASP A 256 3.42 -3.44 -23.97
C ASP A 256 2.24 -4.28 -23.45
N CYS A 257 1.76 -3.98 -22.21
CA CYS A 257 0.62 -4.69 -21.65
C CYS A 257 -0.65 -4.42 -22.46
N ASP A 258 -1.23 -5.48 -23.04
CA ASP A 258 -2.46 -5.45 -23.82
C ASP A 258 -3.35 -6.67 -23.52
N MET A 259 -4.54 -6.70 -24.08
CA MET A 259 -5.49 -7.79 -23.88
C MET A 259 -5.01 -9.11 -24.43
N GLU A 260 -4.20 -9.12 -25.49
CA GLU A 260 -3.65 -10.35 -26.09
C GLU A 260 -2.61 -10.99 -25.16
N THR A 261 -1.71 -10.19 -24.60
CA THR A 261 -0.70 -10.66 -23.64
C THR A 261 -1.36 -11.14 -22.35
N MET A 262 -2.39 -10.43 -21.87
CA MET A 262 -3.16 -10.83 -20.68
C MET A 262 -3.90 -12.16 -20.89
N ALA A 263 -4.52 -12.36 -22.04
CA ALA A 263 -5.27 -13.59 -22.36
C ALA A 263 -4.40 -14.87 -22.38
N ARG A 264 -3.09 -14.73 -22.64
CA ARG A 264 -2.13 -15.86 -22.61
C ARG A 264 -1.77 -16.33 -21.20
N LEU A 265 -2.10 -15.54 -20.16
CA LEU A 265 -1.77 -15.88 -18.78
C LEU A 265 -2.75 -16.91 -18.23
N ASN A 266 -2.22 -18.01 -17.71
CA ASN A 266 -3.03 -19.02 -17.04
C ASN A 266 -3.50 -18.52 -15.67
N PRO A 267 -4.71 -18.91 -15.24
CA PRO A 267 -5.15 -18.76 -13.86
C PRO A 267 -4.14 -19.40 -12.88
N ILE A 268 -4.08 -18.86 -11.66
CA ILE A 268 -3.21 -19.40 -10.61
C ILE A 268 -3.71 -20.81 -10.24
N LYS A 269 -2.91 -21.84 -10.53
CA LYS A 269 -3.31 -23.26 -10.54
C LYS A 269 -3.85 -23.81 -9.22
N TRP A 270 -3.41 -23.27 -8.08
CA TRP A 270 -3.81 -23.78 -6.75
C TRP A 270 -5.07 -23.11 -6.19
N LEU A 271 -5.62 -22.12 -6.88
CA LEU A 271 -6.86 -21.49 -6.47
C LEU A 271 -8.04 -22.46 -6.64
N ILE A 272 -8.96 -22.37 -5.70
CA ILE A 272 -10.22 -23.06 -5.76
C ILE A 272 -11.37 -22.09 -6.06
N SER A 273 -12.43 -22.60 -6.64
CA SER A 273 -13.68 -21.89 -6.85
C SER A 273 -14.73 -22.38 -5.87
N PRO A 274 -14.96 -21.70 -4.73
CA PRO A 274 -15.93 -22.16 -3.74
C PRO A 274 -17.38 -22.17 -4.25
N CYS A 275 -17.71 -21.29 -5.19
CA CYS A 275 -19.05 -21.21 -5.80
C CYS A 275 -19.14 -21.94 -7.16
N ASN A 276 -18.19 -22.83 -7.48
CA ASN A 276 -18.14 -23.58 -8.75
C ASN A 276 -18.17 -22.69 -10.01
N LYS A 277 -17.49 -21.52 -9.94
CA LYS A 277 -17.30 -20.62 -11.08
C LYS A 277 -15.92 -20.83 -11.70
N GLU A 278 -15.61 -20.06 -12.73
CA GLU A 278 -14.28 -20.04 -13.33
C GLU A 278 -13.25 -19.36 -12.40
N VAL A 279 -12.01 -19.90 -12.37
CA VAL A 279 -10.89 -19.23 -11.71
C VAL A 279 -10.36 -18.14 -12.64
N VAL A 280 -10.50 -16.87 -12.23
CA VAL A 280 -10.20 -15.69 -13.07
C VAL A 280 -8.96 -14.92 -12.61
N ILE A 281 -8.40 -15.27 -11.45
CA ILE A 281 -7.20 -14.59 -10.92
C ILE A 281 -5.94 -15.16 -11.54
N THR A 282 -5.11 -14.27 -12.08
CA THR A 282 -3.83 -14.58 -12.73
C THR A 282 -2.71 -13.73 -12.15
N PRO A 283 -1.44 -14.07 -12.42
CA PRO A 283 -0.33 -13.17 -12.09
C PRO A 283 -0.44 -11.79 -12.76
N GLY A 284 -1.14 -11.71 -13.90
CA GLY A 284 -1.32 -10.44 -14.64
C GLY A 284 -2.29 -9.47 -13.98
N ASN A 285 -3.43 -9.96 -13.45
CA ASN A 285 -4.43 -9.10 -12.79
C ASN A 285 -4.26 -9.03 -11.26
N SER A 286 -3.03 -9.30 -10.80
CA SER A 286 -2.55 -9.24 -9.43
C SER A 286 -1.32 -8.32 -9.36
N CYS A 287 -1.15 -7.57 -8.26
CA CYS A 287 0.06 -6.79 -8.08
C CYS A 287 1.31 -7.68 -7.99
N PRO A 288 2.47 -7.23 -8.46
CA PRO A 288 3.72 -7.93 -8.25
C PRO A 288 4.20 -7.84 -6.79
N THR A 289 5.12 -8.73 -6.41
CA THR A 289 5.86 -8.62 -5.15
C THR A 289 7.04 -7.67 -5.32
N ASN A 290 7.22 -6.73 -4.40
CA ASN A 290 8.19 -5.66 -4.56
C ASN A 290 8.97 -5.36 -3.29
N SER A 291 10.11 -4.70 -3.49
CA SER A 291 10.94 -4.11 -2.45
C SER A 291 11.08 -2.61 -2.67
N GLY A 292 11.11 -1.83 -1.57
CA GLY A 292 11.28 -0.39 -1.66
C GLY A 292 10.88 0.34 -0.38
N ALA A 293 11.04 1.66 -0.39
CA ALA A 293 10.73 2.53 0.74
C ALA A 293 10.04 3.84 0.28
N ALA A 294 9.16 4.36 1.15
CA ALA A 294 8.44 5.62 0.93
C ALA A 294 8.32 6.38 2.26
N ALA A 295 8.49 7.69 2.24
CA ALA A 295 8.40 8.52 3.44
C ALA A 295 7.57 9.78 3.22
N LEU A 296 6.86 10.20 4.27
CA LEU A 296 6.07 11.41 4.37
C LEU A 296 6.60 12.27 5.52
N LEU A 297 6.71 13.58 5.31
CA LEU A 297 7.00 14.57 6.33
C LEU A 297 5.68 15.23 6.76
N LEU A 298 5.35 15.09 8.03
CA LEU A 298 4.13 15.62 8.64
C LEU A 298 4.47 16.65 9.70
N MET A 299 3.63 17.69 9.82
CA MET A 299 3.73 18.63 10.94
C MET A 299 2.37 19.28 11.23
N SER A 300 2.31 20.02 12.36
CA SER A 300 1.15 20.88 12.59
C SER A 300 1.08 21.96 11.53
N GLU A 301 -0.11 22.33 11.09
CA GLU A 301 -0.31 23.40 10.10
C GLU A 301 0.27 24.73 10.60
N GLU A 302 0.16 25.00 11.90
CA GLU A 302 0.75 26.17 12.53
C GLU A 302 2.28 26.23 12.32
N LEU A 303 2.99 25.10 12.54
CA LEU A 303 4.44 25.04 12.34
C LEU A 303 4.79 25.20 10.87
N ALA A 304 4.04 24.60 9.96
CA ALA A 304 4.26 24.75 8.52
C ALA A 304 4.16 26.21 8.07
N LEU A 305 3.15 26.94 8.56
CA LEU A 305 2.96 28.36 8.30
C LEU A 305 4.10 29.20 8.89
N GLN A 306 4.51 28.93 10.14
CA GLN A 306 5.64 29.61 10.78
C GLN A 306 6.96 29.46 10.00
N LEU A 307 7.16 28.31 9.37
CA LEU A 307 8.33 28.03 8.52
C LEU A 307 8.19 28.56 7.09
N GLY A 308 7.02 29.11 6.73
CA GLY A 308 6.73 29.55 5.37
C GLY A 308 6.82 28.39 4.37
N LEU A 309 6.29 27.23 4.75
CA LEU A 309 6.15 26.06 3.89
C LEU A 309 4.80 26.07 3.17
N GLU A 310 4.76 25.43 2.02
CA GLU A 310 3.52 25.18 1.27
C GLU A 310 3.21 23.68 1.32
N PRO A 311 2.41 23.23 2.29
CA PRO A 311 2.09 21.81 2.42
C PRO A 311 1.31 21.29 1.21
N LEU A 312 1.44 19.98 0.94
CA LEU A 312 0.73 19.31 -0.16
C LEU A 312 -0.77 19.19 0.13
N ALA A 313 -1.12 18.82 1.36
CA ALA A 313 -2.51 18.61 1.76
C ALA A 313 -2.65 18.54 3.29
N ARG A 314 -3.85 18.78 3.78
CA ARG A 314 -4.28 18.53 5.17
C ARG A 314 -4.91 17.16 5.29
N ILE A 315 -4.66 16.46 6.40
CA ILE A 315 -5.35 15.22 6.76
C ILE A 315 -6.66 15.59 7.45
N ILE A 316 -7.79 15.22 6.85
CA ILE A 316 -9.12 15.57 7.39
C ILE A 316 -9.94 14.34 7.81
N GLY A 317 -9.58 13.14 7.36
CA GLY A 317 -10.30 11.92 7.71
C GLY A 317 -9.38 10.70 7.77
N MET A 318 -9.63 9.83 8.75
CA MET A 318 -8.90 8.58 8.93
C MET A 318 -9.88 7.47 9.29
N GLY A 319 -9.72 6.28 8.71
CA GLY A 319 -10.59 5.15 8.97
C GLY A 319 -9.85 3.82 8.87
N VAL A 320 -10.13 2.94 9.83
CA VAL A 320 -9.69 1.54 9.82
C VAL A 320 -10.91 0.68 10.09
N ALA A 321 -11.05 -0.41 9.35
CA ALA A 321 -12.16 -1.35 9.53
C ALA A 321 -11.74 -2.79 9.29
N GLY A 322 -12.45 -3.74 9.91
CA GLY A 322 -12.34 -5.17 9.65
C GLY A 322 -13.47 -5.67 8.75
N VAL A 323 -13.19 -6.70 8.01
CA VAL A 323 -14.14 -7.52 7.23
C VAL A 323 -13.81 -9.00 7.43
N LYS A 324 -14.67 -9.89 6.94
CA LYS A 324 -14.34 -11.32 6.89
C LYS A 324 -13.04 -11.56 6.13
N GLY A 325 -12.12 -12.35 6.67
CA GLY A 325 -10.81 -12.61 6.07
C GLY A 325 -10.91 -13.20 4.66
N GLN A 326 -11.96 -13.99 4.39
CA GLN A 326 -12.23 -14.60 3.09
C GLN A 326 -12.47 -13.59 1.97
N ILE A 327 -12.88 -12.35 2.31
CA ILE A 327 -13.16 -11.25 1.38
C ILE A 327 -12.30 -10.02 1.70
N MET A 328 -11.08 -10.24 2.16
CA MET A 328 -10.11 -9.22 2.57
C MET A 328 -10.04 -8.02 1.62
N GLY A 329 -10.13 -8.26 0.30
CA GLY A 329 -10.08 -7.22 -0.73
C GLY A 329 -11.13 -6.10 -0.58
N LEU A 330 -12.23 -6.35 0.12
CA LEU A 330 -13.31 -5.38 0.36
C LEU A 330 -13.11 -4.54 1.64
N GLY A 331 -12.04 -4.76 2.41
CA GLY A 331 -11.70 -3.96 3.58
C GLY A 331 -11.68 -2.44 3.37
N PRO A 332 -11.24 -1.93 2.20
CA PRO A 332 -11.31 -0.51 1.85
C PRO A 332 -12.71 0.11 1.96
N VAL A 333 -13.77 -0.64 1.68
CA VAL A 333 -15.15 -0.12 1.67
C VAL A 333 -15.56 0.43 3.05
N PRO A 334 -15.62 -0.39 4.12
CA PRO A 334 -15.98 0.14 5.45
C PRO A 334 -14.92 1.09 6.01
N ALA A 335 -13.63 0.93 5.68
CA ALA A 335 -12.59 1.85 6.10
C ALA A 335 -12.78 3.25 5.50
N THR A 336 -13.13 3.32 4.20
CA THR A 336 -13.41 4.59 3.53
C THR A 336 -14.67 5.25 4.07
N ARG A 337 -15.75 4.49 4.31
CA ARG A 337 -16.98 5.03 4.93
C ARG A 337 -16.68 5.69 6.28
N LYS A 338 -15.87 5.04 7.14
CA LYS A 338 -15.43 5.64 8.41
C LYS A 338 -14.57 6.90 8.21
N ALA A 339 -13.67 6.89 7.23
CA ALA A 339 -12.84 8.07 6.96
C ALA A 339 -13.67 9.25 6.43
N LEU A 340 -14.67 8.99 5.59
CA LEU A 340 -15.62 10.00 5.10
C LEU A 340 -16.47 10.59 6.24
N GLU A 341 -17.00 9.72 7.11
CA GLU A 341 -17.73 10.15 8.33
C GLU A 341 -16.86 11.03 9.21
N HIS A 342 -15.60 10.62 9.46
CA HIS A 342 -14.65 11.41 10.25
C HIS A 342 -14.33 12.77 9.58
N ALA A 343 -14.22 12.80 8.25
CA ALA A 343 -13.97 14.03 7.48
C ALA A 343 -15.21 14.94 7.35
N GLY A 344 -16.41 14.43 7.60
CA GLY A 344 -17.67 15.15 7.40
C GLY A 344 -18.01 15.43 5.94
N ILE A 345 -17.54 14.58 5.01
CA ILE A 345 -17.81 14.70 3.56
C ILE A 345 -18.40 13.41 3.01
N THR A 346 -18.90 13.47 1.78
CA THR A 346 -19.46 12.32 1.07
C THR A 346 -18.51 11.78 0.01
N ALA A 347 -18.78 10.57 -0.50
CA ALA A 347 -17.95 9.94 -1.54
C ALA A 347 -17.98 10.70 -2.87
N GLU A 348 -19.10 11.35 -3.20
CA GLU A 348 -19.26 12.15 -4.42
C GLU A 348 -18.32 13.36 -4.45
N GLN A 349 -17.98 13.90 -3.25
CA GLN A 349 -17.08 15.05 -3.09
C GLN A 349 -15.62 14.69 -3.30
N ILE A 350 -15.26 13.38 -3.30
CA ILE A 350 -13.89 12.94 -3.60
C ILE A 350 -13.58 13.20 -5.07
N ASP A 351 -12.49 13.91 -5.32
CA ASP A 351 -12.01 14.26 -6.66
C ASP A 351 -10.99 13.27 -7.22
N ARG A 352 -10.11 12.75 -6.35
CA ARG A 352 -9.01 11.83 -6.72
C ARG A 352 -8.88 10.70 -5.70
N VAL A 353 -8.59 9.52 -6.21
CA VAL A 353 -8.43 8.32 -5.39
C VAL A 353 -7.14 7.60 -5.78
N GLU A 354 -6.30 7.35 -4.80
CA GLU A 354 -5.24 6.35 -4.88
C GLU A 354 -5.70 5.10 -4.14
N PHE A 355 -6.08 4.09 -4.89
CA PHE A 355 -6.53 2.80 -4.41
C PHE A 355 -5.43 1.76 -4.65
N ASN A 356 -4.99 1.04 -3.62
CA ASN A 356 -4.02 -0.03 -3.82
C ASN A 356 -4.60 -1.16 -4.66
N GLU A 357 -4.02 -1.39 -5.82
CA GLU A 357 -4.42 -2.45 -6.76
C GLU A 357 -3.76 -3.78 -6.40
N ALA A 358 -4.00 -4.33 -5.19
CA ALA A 358 -3.48 -5.66 -4.89
C ALA A 358 -4.02 -6.70 -5.87
N PHE A 359 -5.29 -6.55 -6.28
CA PHE A 359 -5.95 -7.33 -7.35
C PHE A 359 -6.99 -6.44 -8.05
N ALA A 360 -7.13 -6.57 -9.36
CA ALA A 360 -8.21 -5.91 -10.09
C ALA A 360 -9.60 -6.30 -9.51
N ALA A 361 -9.74 -7.55 -9.10
CA ALA A 361 -10.95 -8.11 -8.51
C ALA A 361 -11.42 -7.43 -7.22
N GLN A 362 -10.55 -6.71 -6.51
CA GLN A 362 -10.94 -5.97 -5.32
C GLN A 362 -11.28 -4.50 -5.59
N VAL A 363 -10.57 -3.87 -6.55
CA VAL A 363 -10.77 -2.44 -6.83
C VAL A 363 -12.14 -2.19 -7.44
N ILE A 364 -12.49 -2.96 -8.47
CA ILE A 364 -13.74 -2.79 -9.23
C ILE A 364 -14.97 -2.82 -8.32
N PRO A 365 -15.21 -3.87 -7.50
CA PRO A 365 -16.38 -3.88 -6.63
C PRO A 365 -16.29 -2.84 -5.52
N SER A 366 -15.10 -2.56 -4.99
CA SER A 366 -14.97 -1.59 -3.90
C SER A 366 -15.33 -0.16 -4.33
N ILE A 367 -14.93 0.28 -5.53
CA ILE A 367 -15.30 1.62 -6.03
C ILE A 367 -16.80 1.70 -6.33
N ASN A 368 -17.41 0.60 -6.81
CA ASN A 368 -18.85 0.50 -7.03
C ASN A 368 -19.63 0.61 -5.70
N GLU A 369 -19.21 -0.13 -4.66
CA GLU A 369 -19.80 -0.07 -3.31
C GLU A 369 -19.68 1.31 -2.65
N LEU A 370 -18.69 2.08 -3.05
CA LEU A 370 -18.46 3.46 -2.59
C LEU A 370 -19.09 4.50 -3.51
N SER A 371 -19.70 4.11 -4.63
CA SER A 371 -20.22 5.01 -5.65
C SER A 371 -19.17 5.99 -6.18
N ILE A 372 -17.92 5.55 -6.27
CA ILE A 372 -16.79 6.32 -6.80
C ILE A 372 -16.59 5.98 -8.28
N SER A 373 -16.55 6.98 -9.14
CA SER A 373 -16.31 6.77 -10.57
C SER A 373 -14.86 6.34 -10.87
N GLU A 374 -14.69 5.36 -11.78
CA GLU A 374 -13.37 4.80 -12.16
C GLU A 374 -12.41 5.88 -12.71
N ASP A 375 -12.93 6.94 -13.35
CA ASP A 375 -12.12 8.03 -13.89
C ASP A 375 -11.41 8.88 -12.83
N LYS A 376 -11.86 8.82 -11.57
CA LYS A 376 -11.21 9.45 -10.43
C LYS A 376 -10.10 8.58 -9.82
N VAL A 377 -10.05 7.28 -10.16
CA VAL A 377 -9.21 6.27 -9.50
C VAL A 377 -7.92 6.03 -10.27
N ASN A 378 -6.79 6.10 -9.54
CA ASN A 378 -5.46 5.79 -10.05
C ASN A 378 -5.23 6.42 -11.42
N VAL A 379 -5.47 7.74 -11.48
CA VAL A 379 -5.47 8.49 -12.77
C VAL A 379 -4.11 8.44 -13.48
N ASN A 380 -3.05 8.14 -12.74
CA ASN A 380 -1.68 8.00 -13.23
C ASN A 380 -1.20 6.54 -13.27
N GLY A 381 -2.13 5.58 -13.19
CA GLY A 381 -1.82 4.17 -12.99
C GLY A 381 -1.57 3.83 -11.52
N GLY A 382 -1.49 2.56 -11.19
CA GLY A 382 -1.44 2.09 -9.81
C GLY A 382 -0.49 0.91 -9.59
N SER A 383 -0.73 0.17 -8.53
CA SER A 383 0.16 -0.88 -8.02
C SER A 383 0.35 -2.07 -8.96
N MET A 384 -0.49 -2.24 -9.99
CA MET A 384 -0.28 -3.27 -11.03
C MET A 384 1.07 -3.08 -11.73
N GLY A 385 1.44 -1.82 -11.98
CA GLY A 385 2.70 -1.49 -12.63
C GLY A 385 3.73 -0.80 -11.72
N ILE A 386 3.31 -0.01 -10.73
CA ILE A 386 4.21 0.59 -9.74
C ILE A 386 4.78 -0.51 -8.84
N GLY A 387 3.94 -1.47 -8.44
CA GLY A 387 4.27 -2.48 -7.47
C GLY A 387 3.66 -2.23 -6.08
N HIS A 388 3.80 -3.25 -5.21
CA HIS A 388 3.22 -3.25 -3.87
C HIS A 388 4.21 -3.75 -2.80
N PRO A 389 5.26 -2.98 -2.46
CA PRO A 389 6.02 -3.25 -1.24
C PRO A 389 5.10 -3.03 -0.04
N ILE A 390 4.73 -4.10 0.65
CA ILE A 390 3.62 -4.14 1.63
C ILE A 390 3.72 -2.97 2.62
N GLY A 391 4.85 -2.82 3.30
CA GLY A 391 5.06 -1.78 4.30
C GLY A 391 5.15 -0.35 3.75
N ALA A 392 5.60 -0.17 2.50
CA ALA A 392 5.81 1.16 1.90
C ALA A 392 4.57 1.72 1.18
N THR A 393 3.64 0.86 0.79
CA THR A 393 2.52 1.23 -0.09
C THR A 393 1.63 2.31 0.49
N GLY A 394 1.30 2.28 1.78
CA GLY A 394 0.42 3.27 2.39
C GLY A 394 0.96 4.69 2.28
N ALA A 395 2.25 4.90 2.55
CA ALA A 395 2.90 6.20 2.39
C ALA A 395 2.92 6.64 0.91
N ARG A 396 3.15 5.69 -0.02
CA ARG A 396 3.10 5.97 -1.46
C ARG A 396 1.70 6.44 -1.89
N LEU A 397 0.63 5.76 -1.49
CA LEU A 397 -0.74 6.14 -1.85
C LEU A 397 -1.07 7.56 -1.38
N VAL A 398 -0.74 7.86 -0.13
CA VAL A 398 -1.00 9.18 0.47
C VAL A 398 -0.23 10.27 -0.24
N MET A 399 1.07 10.07 -0.51
CA MET A 399 1.91 11.05 -1.22
C MET A 399 1.43 11.26 -2.66
N THR A 400 1.11 10.18 -3.38
CA THR A 400 0.70 10.25 -4.78
C THR A 400 -0.62 11.02 -4.92
N VAL A 401 -1.63 10.74 -4.08
CA VAL A 401 -2.89 11.48 -4.12
C VAL A 401 -2.72 12.93 -3.70
N ALA A 402 -1.90 13.24 -2.69
CA ALA A 402 -1.63 14.62 -2.27
C ALA A 402 -0.99 15.45 -3.39
N LYS A 403 0.01 14.89 -4.07
CA LYS A 403 0.66 15.54 -5.22
C LYS A 403 -0.28 15.67 -6.42
N GLU A 404 -1.13 14.67 -6.65
CA GLU A 404 -2.13 14.70 -7.70
C GLU A 404 -3.19 15.79 -7.48
N LEU A 405 -3.66 15.97 -6.25
CA LEU A 405 -4.57 17.06 -5.91
C LEU A 405 -3.99 18.42 -6.28
N ARG A 406 -2.74 18.68 -5.89
CA ARG A 406 -2.02 19.92 -6.19
C ARG A 406 -1.85 20.11 -7.70
N ARG A 407 -1.42 19.06 -8.42
CA ARG A 407 -1.19 19.11 -9.87
C ARG A 407 -2.48 19.35 -10.66
N SER A 408 -3.56 18.67 -10.28
CA SER A 408 -4.87 18.77 -10.96
C SER A 408 -5.75 19.90 -10.44
N LYS A 409 -5.30 20.66 -9.41
CA LYS A 409 -6.07 21.70 -8.72
C LYS A 409 -7.42 21.18 -8.24
N LYS A 410 -7.40 20.01 -7.61
CA LYS A 410 -8.56 19.34 -7.03
C LYS A 410 -8.49 19.43 -5.50
N ARG A 411 -9.65 19.33 -4.86
CA ARG A 411 -9.76 19.61 -3.43
C ARG A 411 -9.62 18.36 -2.55
N TYR A 412 -10.42 17.33 -2.80
CA TYR A 412 -10.48 16.17 -1.90
C TYR A 412 -9.87 14.92 -2.52
N GLY A 413 -8.99 14.27 -1.76
CA GLY A 413 -8.33 13.03 -2.15
C GLY A 413 -8.56 11.91 -1.14
N LEU A 414 -8.66 10.70 -1.66
CA LEU A 414 -8.75 9.47 -0.89
C LEU A 414 -7.53 8.60 -1.17
N ALA A 415 -6.80 8.20 -0.13
CA ALA A 415 -5.86 7.09 -0.17
C ALA A 415 -6.48 5.90 0.58
N THR A 416 -6.59 4.74 -0.08
CA THR A 416 -7.22 3.55 0.52
C THR A 416 -6.56 2.26 0.07
N GLN A 417 -6.55 1.27 0.95
CA GLN A 417 -5.98 -0.05 0.67
C GLN A 417 -6.58 -1.16 1.53
N CYS A 418 -6.59 -2.36 0.98
CA CYS A 418 -6.85 -3.58 1.72
C CYS A 418 -5.65 -3.95 2.60
N ILE A 419 -5.92 -4.75 3.62
CA ILE A 419 -4.91 -5.24 4.55
C ILE A 419 -5.15 -6.72 4.78
N GLY A 420 -4.09 -7.51 4.78
CA GLY A 420 -4.15 -8.94 5.09
C GLY A 420 -4.93 -9.24 6.36
N ALA A 421 -5.48 -10.44 6.46
CA ALA A 421 -6.36 -10.88 7.56
C ALA A 421 -7.74 -10.18 7.63
N GLY A 422 -8.21 -9.56 6.55
CA GLY A 422 -9.58 -9.01 6.50
C GLY A 422 -9.71 -7.62 7.09
N MET A 423 -8.86 -6.68 6.66
CA MET A 423 -8.93 -5.29 7.12
C MET A 423 -8.81 -4.31 5.95
N GLY A 424 -9.13 -3.05 6.20
CA GLY A 424 -8.87 -1.91 5.33
C GLY A 424 -8.46 -0.68 6.10
N ILE A 425 -7.75 0.24 5.43
CA ILE A 425 -7.34 1.53 5.96
C ILE A 425 -7.49 2.60 4.90
N SER A 426 -7.97 3.77 5.31
CA SER A 426 -8.24 4.91 4.44
C SER A 426 -7.87 6.22 5.08
N THR A 427 -7.43 7.17 4.27
CA THR A 427 -7.13 8.54 4.68
C THR A 427 -7.72 9.52 3.67
N ILE A 428 -8.43 10.52 4.15
CA ILE A 428 -8.97 11.63 3.36
C ILE A 428 -8.07 12.84 3.51
N LEU A 429 -7.74 13.44 2.38
CA LEU A 429 -6.90 14.63 2.29
C LEU A 429 -7.69 15.79 1.69
N GLU A 430 -7.38 16.99 2.15
CA GLU A 430 -7.84 18.24 1.56
C GLU A 430 -6.64 19.02 1.05
N ALA A 431 -6.64 19.39 -0.23
CA ALA A 431 -5.64 20.30 -0.78
C ALA A 431 -5.72 21.66 -0.08
N LEU A 432 -4.58 22.30 0.10
CA LEU A 432 -4.48 23.65 0.61
C LEU A 432 -4.28 24.62 -0.57
N ASP A 433 -5.07 25.69 -0.59
CA ASP A 433 -5.01 26.76 -1.62
C ASP A 433 -3.69 27.54 -1.54
#